data_80cb9b1c8f9eaf1c4083b4702b639e1c
#
_entry.id   80cb9b1c8f9eaf1c4083b4702b639e1c
#
_cell.length_a   1.000
_cell.length_b   1.000
_cell.length_c   1.000
_cell.angle_alpha   90.00
_cell.angle_beta   90.00
_cell.angle_gamma   90.00
#
_symmetry.space_group_name_H-M   'P 1'
#
loop_
_entity.id
_entity.type
_entity.pdbx_description
1 polymer ?
#
loop_
_entity_poly.entity_id
_entity_poly.type
_entity_poly.pdbx_seq_one_letter_code
_entity_poly.pdbx_strand_id
1 'polypeptide(L)'
;MPGQSGKRGLTRRQVVGAGGAAALGFAAPWRYAAAAKVAPMTIVINQSPWFDSFRKTVELYEKETGNHVELDVNPFAGSLEKQRNSVRAANGQYDLLIMNSGWVAEMYFGGFVEPIAAIDPSFKLDPDVYTLDNTVYFDADKKTMSASGKLMSVPISPLIPLLYYRGDLYKEAGLKAPETFAELEANAKKLHKPPSRYGIVQRGARGPATVSYDFYPYLYGFGGGIFKNQAAGDYTVTLNNEAGRTALDYYLRIAKEAGHPQTASLEQAEVIQNMLTGKAAHIMVVVSAWSQMDDPDKSAVVDKVEFAVTPHAEGFSTGPGLGHWLGGIARNVPDDRKRSALEFLRWFQTKEAQLAYTKVGGIPVSAASYRDPIAQERRYRWMKPLGEALPHAVNIYQFPEASEVISILELGLNQAVAGNSTSVQALNSMAEQIFGVMSKRSYNTGKLPALL
;
A
#
# COMPACT_ATOMS: atom_id res chain seq x y z
N MET A 1 -65.95 -21.60 64.27
CA MET A 1 -65.14 -22.76 64.03
C MET A 1 -64.44 -22.55 62.71
N PRO A 2 -63.14 -22.66 62.65
CA PRO A 2 -62.36 -22.09 61.58
C PRO A 2 -61.97 -23.11 60.54
N GLY A 3 -61.91 -22.68 59.28
CA GLY A 3 -61.41 -23.48 58.17
C GLY A 3 -59.94 -23.09 57.85
N GLN A 4 -59.11 -24.07 57.84
CA GLN A 4 -57.69 -23.97 57.53
C GLN A 4 -57.48 -23.76 56.00
N SER A 5 -56.71 -22.72 55.64
CA SER A 5 -56.22 -22.49 54.26
C SER A 5 -54.87 -23.18 54.12
N GLY A 6 -54.83 -24.24 53.28
CA GLY A 6 -53.62 -24.93 52.93
C GLY A 6 -52.77 -24.14 51.94
N LYS A 7 -51.57 -23.77 52.31
CA LYS A 7 -50.52 -23.29 51.37
C LYS A 7 -50.02 -24.46 50.55
N ARG A 8 -50.33 -24.48 49.25
CA ARG A 8 -49.65 -25.40 48.26
C ARG A 8 -48.35 -24.78 47.84
N GLY A 9 -47.23 -25.33 48.25
CA GLY A 9 -45.89 -25.01 47.76
C GLY A 9 -45.74 -25.50 46.32
N LEU A 10 -45.26 -24.61 45.45
CA LEU A 10 -44.90 -24.93 44.06
C LEU A 10 -43.69 -25.88 44.07
N THR A 11 -43.80 -26.95 43.36
CA THR A 11 -42.71 -27.95 43.19
C THR A 11 -41.67 -27.45 42.18
N ARG A 12 -40.43 -27.85 42.38
CA ARG A 12 -39.23 -27.51 41.56
C ARG A 12 -39.40 -27.71 40.05
N ARG A 13 -40.44 -28.35 39.59
CA ARG A 13 -40.75 -28.56 38.16
C ARG A 13 -41.57 -27.48 37.47
N GLN A 14 -42.12 -26.51 38.21
CA GLN A 14 -42.93 -25.42 37.65
C GLN A 14 -42.22 -24.09 37.52
N VAL A 15 -40.90 -24.00 37.88
CA VAL A 15 -40.09 -22.78 37.80
C VAL A 15 -39.23 -22.77 36.48
N VAL A 16 -39.28 -23.82 35.67
CA VAL A 16 -38.49 -23.92 34.42
C VAL A 16 -39.29 -23.41 33.18
N GLY A 17 -40.45 -22.81 33.37
CA GLY A 17 -41.35 -22.42 32.26
C GLY A 17 -41.50 -20.93 31.98
N ALA A 18 -40.68 -20.05 32.61
CA ALA A 18 -40.80 -18.61 32.38
C ALA A 18 -39.40 -17.93 32.29
N GLY A 19 -38.46 -18.59 31.64
CA GLY A 19 -37.22 -17.97 31.18
C GLY A 19 -37.48 -17.42 29.79
N GLY A 20 -37.66 -16.10 29.70
CA GLY A 20 -37.79 -15.42 28.40
C GLY A 20 -36.65 -15.78 27.50
N ALA A 21 -36.94 -16.31 26.34
CA ALA A 21 -36.05 -16.37 25.22
C ALA A 21 -35.71 -14.94 24.83
N ALA A 22 -34.63 -14.37 25.43
CA ALA A 22 -33.88 -13.32 24.78
C ALA A 22 -33.32 -13.98 23.53
N ALA A 23 -34.03 -13.82 22.42
CA ALA A 23 -33.50 -14.09 21.10
C ALA A 23 -32.28 -13.18 20.97
N LEU A 24 -31.11 -13.76 21.20
CA LEU A 24 -29.90 -13.27 20.59
C LEU A 24 -30.19 -13.30 19.10
N GLY A 25 -30.55 -12.12 18.57
CA GLY A 25 -30.62 -11.91 17.16
C GLY A 25 -29.22 -12.17 16.62
N PHE A 26 -28.96 -13.42 16.25
CA PHE A 26 -27.95 -13.69 15.26
C PHE A 26 -28.40 -12.86 14.06
N ALA A 27 -27.67 -11.74 13.81
CA ALA A 27 -27.77 -11.01 12.57
C ALA A 27 -27.72 -12.09 11.47
N ALA A 28 -28.82 -12.22 10.74
CA ALA A 28 -28.88 -13.15 9.61
C ALA A 28 -27.63 -12.86 8.77
N PRO A 29 -26.87 -13.87 8.34
CA PRO A 29 -25.75 -13.64 7.45
C PRO A 29 -26.29 -12.84 6.28
N TRP A 30 -25.69 -11.66 6.04
CA TRP A 30 -26.05 -10.79 4.92
C TRP A 30 -25.92 -11.64 3.67
N ARG A 31 -27.06 -12.09 3.11
CA ARG A 31 -27.06 -12.83 1.86
C ARG A 31 -26.75 -11.79 0.79
N TYR A 32 -25.52 -11.75 0.32
CA TYR A 32 -25.22 -11.23 -1.00
C TYR A 32 -26.28 -11.84 -1.94
N ALA A 33 -27.03 -11.01 -2.66
CA ALA A 33 -27.98 -11.52 -3.65
C ALA A 33 -27.20 -12.52 -4.50
N ALA A 34 -27.60 -13.78 -4.52
CA ALA A 34 -26.81 -14.94 -4.95
C ALA A 34 -25.92 -14.55 -6.12
N ALA A 35 -24.62 -14.43 -5.88
CA ALA A 35 -23.67 -14.00 -6.90
C ALA A 35 -23.86 -14.94 -8.11
N ALA A 36 -23.91 -14.38 -9.31
CA ALA A 36 -24.03 -15.16 -10.51
C ALA A 36 -22.92 -16.21 -10.53
N LYS A 37 -23.27 -17.48 -10.76
CA LYS A 37 -22.28 -18.54 -10.86
C LYS A 37 -21.47 -18.27 -12.13
N VAL A 38 -20.17 -18.06 -11.97
CA VAL A 38 -19.24 -17.72 -13.05
C VAL A 38 -18.20 -18.81 -13.25
N ALA A 39 -17.49 -18.77 -14.37
CA ALA A 39 -16.38 -19.68 -14.65
C ALA A 39 -15.26 -19.50 -13.63
N PRO A 40 -14.46 -20.54 -13.34
CA PRO A 40 -13.25 -20.40 -12.57
C PRO A 40 -12.32 -19.35 -13.20
N MET A 41 -11.59 -18.59 -12.35
CA MET A 41 -10.65 -17.59 -12.82
C MET A 41 -9.27 -17.73 -12.16
N THR A 42 -8.23 -17.23 -12.84
CA THR A 42 -6.86 -17.21 -12.33
C THR A 42 -6.40 -15.77 -12.11
N ILE A 43 -5.90 -15.49 -10.91
CA ILE A 43 -5.31 -14.22 -10.51
C ILE A 43 -3.80 -14.36 -10.42
N VAL A 44 -3.04 -13.52 -11.11
CA VAL A 44 -1.60 -13.40 -10.89
C VAL A 44 -1.31 -12.29 -9.88
N ILE A 45 -0.55 -12.64 -8.83
CA ILE A 45 -0.27 -11.76 -7.70
C ILE A 45 1.16 -11.95 -7.18
N ASN A 46 1.70 -10.95 -6.52
CA ASN A 46 3.01 -11.05 -5.89
C ASN A 46 2.94 -11.47 -4.42
N GLN A 47 3.96 -12.17 -3.95
CA GLN A 47 4.21 -12.37 -2.53
C GLN A 47 4.62 -11.03 -1.89
N SER A 48 3.91 -10.63 -0.83
CA SER A 48 4.12 -9.36 -0.13
C SER A 48 3.49 -9.39 1.27
N PRO A 49 3.74 -8.40 2.15
CA PRO A 49 3.13 -8.35 3.48
C PRO A 49 1.59 -8.37 3.50
N TRP A 50 0.92 -7.93 2.42
CA TRP A 50 -0.54 -7.92 2.32
C TRP A 50 -1.13 -9.18 1.67
N PHE A 51 -0.30 -10.07 1.12
CA PHE A 51 -0.77 -11.25 0.37
C PHE A 51 -1.65 -12.18 1.21
N ASP A 52 -1.25 -12.50 2.45
CA ASP A 52 -2.01 -13.41 3.32
C ASP A 52 -3.44 -12.90 3.58
N SER A 53 -3.61 -11.59 3.74
CA SER A 53 -4.94 -10.98 3.91
C SER A 53 -5.76 -11.06 2.63
N PHE A 54 -5.15 -10.86 1.47
CA PHE A 54 -5.83 -11.01 0.18
C PHE A 54 -6.25 -12.45 -0.06
N ARG A 55 -5.38 -13.43 0.19
CA ARG A 55 -5.70 -14.87 0.09
C ARG A 55 -6.90 -15.25 0.96
N LYS A 56 -6.91 -14.82 2.23
CA LYS A 56 -8.06 -15.06 3.13
C LYS A 56 -9.35 -14.39 2.62
N THR A 57 -9.23 -13.27 1.95
CA THR A 57 -10.37 -12.56 1.36
C THR A 57 -10.88 -13.30 0.12
N VAL A 58 -10.00 -13.88 -0.68
CA VAL A 58 -10.39 -14.78 -1.79
C VAL A 58 -11.11 -16.03 -1.25
N GLU A 59 -10.60 -16.66 -0.20
CA GLU A 59 -11.27 -17.80 0.46
C GLU A 59 -12.69 -17.43 0.96
N LEU A 60 -12.87 -16.19 1.46
CA LEU A 60 -14.19 -15.69 1.83
C LEU A 60 -15.11 -15.52 0.61
N TYR A 61 -14.61 -14.95 -0.48
CA TYR A 61 -15.33 -14.83 -1.73
C TYR A 61 -15.81 -16.19 -2.24
N GLU A 62 -14.94 -17.19 -2.29
CA GLU A 62 -15.27 -18.55 -2.70
C GLU A 62 -16.36 -19.16 -1.80
N LYS A 63 -16.23 -18.98 -0.48
CA LYS A 63 -17.22 -19.48 0.49
C LYS A 63 -18.58 -18.83 0.35
N GLU A 64 -18.64 -17.51 0.09
CA GLU A 64 -19.88 -16.76 -0.01
C GLU A 64 -20.60 -16.96 -1.35
N THR A 65 -19.82 -17.08 -2.43
CA THR A 65 -20.37 -17.09 -3.80
C THR A 65 -20.41 -18.49 -4.43
N GLY A 66 -19.57 -19.41 -3.97
CA GLY A 66 -19.33 -20.72 -4.59
C GLY A 66 -18.55 -20.63 -5.90
N ASN A 67 -18.01 -19.46 -6.26
CA ASN A 67 -17.12 -19.26 -7.41
C ASN A 67 -15.69 -19.67 -7.03
N HIS A 68 -14.91 -20.13 -8.00
CA HIS A 68 -13.55 -20.62 -7.75
C HIS A 68 -12.48 -19.67 -8.31
N VAL A 69 -11.43 -19.42 -7.51
CA VAL A 69 -10.30 -18.54 -7.82
C VAL A 69 -8.97 -19.25 -7.60
N GLU A 70 -8.17 -19.38 -8.64
CA GLU A 70 -6.79 -19.84 -8.55
C GLU A 70 -5.85 -18.65 -8.37
N LEU A 71 -4.91 -18.74 -7.41
CA LEU A 71 -3.90 -17.71 -7.16
C LEU A 71 -2.52 -18.19 -7.64
N ASP A 72 -1.98 -17.54 -8.67
CA ASP A 72 -0.58 -17.71 -9.10
C ASP A 72 0.30 -16.69 -8.39
N VAL A 73 0.99 -17.14 -7.34
CA VAL A 73 1.76 -16.29 -6.42
C VAL A 73 3.23 -16.29 -6.79
N ASN A 74 3.81 -15.11 -6.95
CA ASN A 74 5.17 -14.94 -7.47
C ASN A 74 5.96 -13.92 -6.65
N PRO A 75 7.31 -13.95 -6.68
CA PRO A 75 8.12 -12.81 -6.28
C PRO A 75 7.75 -11.56 -7.08
N PHE A 76 8.02 -10.36 -6.55
CA PHE A 76 7.60 -9.08 -7.16
C PHE A 76 7.99 -8.98 -8.65
N ALA A 77 9.27 -9.15 -8.99
CA ALA A 77 9.72 -9.10 -10.39
C ALA A 77 9.13 -10.23 -11.25
N GLY A 78 9.02 -11.44 -10.70
CA GLY A 78 8.42 -12.58 -11.38
C GLY A 78 6.94 -12.38 -11.71
N SER A 79 6.19 -11.71 -10.84
CA SER A 79 4.79 -11.36 -11.09
C SER A 79 4.65 -10.43 -12.30
N LEU A 80 5.51 -9.41 -12.43
CA LEU A 80 5.52 -8.51 -13.58
C LEU A 80 5.83 -9.25 -14.88
N GLU A 81 6.88 -10.09 -14.89
CA GLU A 81 7.27 -10.84 -16.08
C GLU A 81 6.18 -11.82 -16.53
N LYS A 82 5.53 -12.51 -15.61
CA LYS A 82 4.39 -13.37 -15.92
C LYS A 82 3.22 -12.60 -16.51
N GLN A 83 2.89 -11.43 -15.95
CA GLN A 83 1.86 -10.55 -16.52
C GLN A 83 2.24 -10.14 -17.95
N ARG A 84 3.46 -9.64 -18.17
CA ARG A 84 3.97 -9.24 -19.51
C ARG A 84 3.87 -10.36 -20.53
N ASN A 85 4.26 -11.57 -20.15
CA ASN A 85 4.21 -12.72 -21.03
C ASN A 85 2.76 -13.13 -21.35
N SER A 86 1.89 -13.15 -20.34
CA SER A 86 0.48 -13.51 -20.50
C SER A 86 -0.26 -12.54 -21.43
N VAL A 87 -0.11 -11.23 -21.21
CA VAL A 87 -0.86 -10.22 -21.99
C VAL A 87 -0.37 -10.06 -23.43
N ARG A 88 0.84 -10.53 -23.76
CA ARG A 88 1.42 -10.53 -25.12
C ARG A 88 1.15 -11.83 -25.87
N ALA A 89 0.69 -12.87 -25.20
CA ALA A 89 0.30 -14.13 -25.83
C ALA A 89 -1.01 -13.99 -26.61
N ALA A 90 -1.27 -14.89 -27.56
CA ALA A 90 -2.54 -14.94 -28.30
C ALA A 90 -3.73 -15.19 -27.37
N ASN A 91 -3.54 -16.02 -26.32
CA ASN A 91 -4.52 -16.30 -25.27
C ASN A 91 -3.85 -16.06 -23.93
N GLY A 92 -4.46 -15.20 -23.10
CA GLY A 92 -3.95 -14.88 -21.78
C GLY A 92 -4.12 -16.05 -20.80
N GLN A 93 -3.13 -16.23 -19.94
CA GLN A 93 -3.15 -17.22 -18.89
C GLN A 93 -3.95 -16.71 -17.66
N TYR A 94 -3.86 -15.42 -17.38
CA TYR A 94 -4.44 -14.79 -16.19
C TYR A 94 -5.62 -13.90 -16.55
N ASP A 95 -6.69 -13.96 -15.76
CA ASP A 95 -7.92 -13.20 -15.94
C ASP A 95 -7.86 -11.85 -15.24
N LEU A 96 -7.35 -11.88 -14.01
CA LEU A 96 -7.15 -10.70 -13.19
C LEU A 96 -5.66 -10.49 -12.91
N LEU A 97 -5.17 -9.34 -13.33
CA LEU A 97 -3.81 -8.88 -13.15
C LEU A 97 -3.76 -8.00 -11.91
N ILE A 98 -3.06 -8.42 -10.87
CA ILE A 98 -2.80 -7.55 -9.72
C ILE A 98 -1.55 -6.74 -10.02
N MET A 99 -1.77 -5.49 -10.46
CA MET A 99 -0.75 -4.58 -10.97
C MET A 99 -0.27 -3.63 -9.90
N ASN A 100 1.05 -3.50 -9.74
CA ASN A 100 1.65 -2.45 -8.92
C ASN A 100 1.59 -1.09 -9.65
N SER A 101 1.54 0.01 -8.91
CA SER A 101 1.56 1.37 -9.46
C SER A 101 2.65 1.63 -10.50
N GLY A 102 3.84 1.05 -10.32
CA GLY A 102 4.94 1.15 -11.28
C GLY A 102 4.75 0.37 -12.59
N TRP A 103 3.70 -0.45 -12.70
CA TRP A 103 3.42 -1.29 -13.89
C TRP A 103 2.19 -0.84 -14.66
N VAL A 104 1.29 -0.12 -14.00
CA VAL A 104 -0.04 0.25 -14.51
C VAL A 104 0.05 1.02 -15.83
N ALA A 105 0.96 1.98 -15.94
CA ALA A 105 1.13 2.75 -17.15
C ALA A 105 1.51 1.86 -18.35
N GLU A 106 2.48 0.94 -18.19
CA GLU A 106 2.84 -0.02 -19.24
C GLU A 106 1.63 -0.84 -19.71
N MET A 107 0.83 -1.33 -18.74
CA MET A 107 -0.32 -2.16 -19.04
C MET A 107 -1.43 -1.41 -19.78
N TYR A 108 -1.68 -0.16 -19.42
CA TYR A 108 -2.71 0.67 -20.08
C TYR A 108 -2.26 1.16 -21.45
N PHE A 109 -1.06 1.71 -21.58
CA PHE A 109 -0.50 2.17 -22.85
C PHE A 109 -0.35 1.03 -23.86
N GLY A 110 -0.02 -0.18 -23.38
CA GLY A 110 0.05 -1.38 -24.22
C GLY A 110 -1.32 -1.91 -24.67
N GLY A 111 -2.41 -1.36 -24.12
CA GLY A 111 -3.76 -1.84 -24.40
C GLY A 111 -4.03 -3.26 -23.89
N PHE A 112 -3.34 -3.68 -22.82
CA PHE A 112 -3.39 -5.04 -22.29
C PHE A 112 -4.53 -5.28 -21.31
N VAL A 113 -5.08 -4.21 -20.75
CA VAL A 113 -6.22 -4.24 -19.80
C VAL A 113 -7.51 -3.89 -20.54
N GLU A 114 -8.56 -4.64 -20.27
CA GLU A 114 -9.88 -4.37 -20.84
C GLU A 114 -10.57 -3.23 -20.08
N PRO A 115 -11.09 -2.20 -20.75
CA PRO A 115 -11.93 -1.21 -20.08
C PRO A 115 -13.15 -1.87 -19.44
N ILE A 116 -13.42 -1.56 -18.18
CA ILE A 116 -14.52 -2.21 -17.43
C ILE A 116 -15.87 -2.09 -18.16
N ALA A 117 -16.15 -0.93 -18.75
CA ALA A 117 -17.39 -0.70 -19.49
C ALA A 117 -17.53 -1.53 -20.78
N ALA A 118 -16.45 -2.13 -21.29
CA ALA A 118 -16.52 -3.06 -22.41
C ALA A 118 -17.04 -4.44 -21.99
N ILE A 119 -16.90 -4.78 -20.71
CA ILE A 119 -17.38 -6.04 -20.12
C ILE A 119 -18.81 -5.84 -19.59
N ASP A 120 -19.03 -4.77 -18.83
CA ASP A 120 -20.33 -4.37 -18.29
C ASP A 120 -20.46 -2.84 -18.24
N PRO A 121 -21.24 -2.23 -19.16
CA PRO A 121 -21.48 -0.77 -19.18
C PRO A 121 -22.18 -0.24 -17.93
N SER A 122 -22.85 -1.10 -17.16
CA SER A 122 -23.55 -0.72 -15.94
C SER A 122 -22.66 -0.65 -14.71
N PHE A 123 -21.44 -1.20 -14.76
CA PHE A 123 -20.51 -1.20 -13.64
C PHE A 123 -20.15 0.24 -13.23
N LYS A 124 -20.20 0.48 -11.94
CA LYS A 124 -19.73 1.74 -11.32
C LYS A 124 -18.75 1.42 -10.21
N LEU A 125 -17.67 2.20 -10.16
CA LEU A 125 -16.82 2.22 -8.99
C LEU A 125 -17.63 2.85 -7.84
N ASP A 126 -17.60 2.21 -6.66
CA ASP A 126 -18.26 2.77 -5.48
C ASP A 126 -17.68 4.17 -5.17
N PRO A 127 -18.52 5.20 -4.92
CA PRO A 127 -18.05 6.55 -4.66
C PRO A 127 -17.09 6.70 -3.46
N ASP A 128 -17.15 5.77 -2.51
CA ASP A 128 -16.25 5.74 -1.36
C ASP A 128 -14.89 5.10 -1.68
N VAL A 129 -14.71 4.48 -2.85
CA VAL A 129 -13.43 3.86 -3.23
C VAL A 129 -12.44 4.93 -3.69
N TYR A 130 -11.25 4.94 -3.10
CA TYR A 130 -10.16 5.83 -3.48
C TYR A 130 -9.69 5.54 -4.92
N THR A 131 -9.69 6.55 -5.77
CA THR A 131 -9.20 6.42 -7.16
C THR A 131 -7.67 6.48 -7.26
N LEU A 132 -6.98 6.69 -6.15
CA LEU A 132 -5.52 6.67 -6.03
C LEU A 132 -4.85 7.60 -7.07
N ASP A 133 -5.20 8.87 -7.03
CA ASP A 133 -4.74 9.89 -7.98
C ASP A 133 -5.09 9.55 -9.44
N ASN A 134 -6.32 9.10 -9.66
CA ASN A 134 -6.87 8.71 -10.96
C ASN A 134 -6.18 7.53 -11.65
N THR A 135 -5.33 6.77 -10.98
CA THR A 135 -4.63 5.62 -11.58
C THR A 135 -5.55 4.52 -12.09
N VAL A 136 -6.82 4.51 -11.67
CA VAL A 136 -7.85 3.58 -12.18
C VAL A 136 -8.38 3.96 -13.55
N TYR A 137 -8.15 5.18 -14.02
CA TYR A 137 -8.66 5.70 -15.28
C TYR A 137 -7.54 5.91 -16.30
N PHE A 138 -7.86 5.71 -17.59
CA PHE A 138 -6.93 5.98 -18.69
C PHE A 138 -7.63 6.61 -19.88
N ASP A 139 -7.13 7.77 -20.30
CA ASP A 139 -7.50 8.44 -21.52
C ASP A 139 -6.50 8.02 -22.63
N ALA A 140 -6.96 7.15 -23.53
CA ALA A 140 -6.10 6.58 -24.57
C ALA A 140 -5.71 7.60 -25.65
N ASP A 141 -6.54 8.63 -25.88
CA ASP A 141 -6.29 9.67 -26.88
C ASP A 141 -5.20 10.64 -26.40
N LYS A 142 -5.27 11.01 -25.11
CA LYS A 142 -4.28 11.88 -24.47
C LYS A 142 -3.08 11.12 -23.91
N LYS A 143 -3.16 9.79 -23.87
CA LYS A 143 -2.15 8.91 -23.25
C LYS A 143 -1.80 9.34 -21.82
N THR A 144 -2.82 9.49 -20.98
CA THR A 144 -2.65 9.93 -19.59
C THR A 144 -3.66 9.26 -18.66
N MET A 145 -3.29 9.13 -17.38
CA MET A 145 -4.21 8.74 -16.31
C MET A 145 -5.02 9.97 -15.90
N SER A 146 -6.33 9.93 -16.12
CA SER A 146 -7.20 11.10 -15.92
C SER A 146 -8.62 10.65 -15.62
N ALA A 147 -9.31 11.36 -14.74
CA ALA A 147 -10.72 11.14 -14.43
C ALA A 147 -11.66 11.24 -15.67
N SER A 148 -11.22 11.86 -16.78
CA SER A 148 -11.94 11.87 -18.06
C SER A 148 -11.75 10.60 -18.88
N GLY A 149 -10.84 9.71 -18.48
CA GLY A 149 -10.56 8.45 -19.15
C GLY A 149 -11.57 7.35 -18.86
N LYS A 150 -11.36 6.20 -19.49
CA LYS A 150 -12.14 5.00 -19.21
C LYS A 150 -11.69 4.37 -17.91
N LEU A 151 -12.61 3.80 -17.14
CA LEU A 151 -12.28 2.98 -15.97
C LEU A 151 -11.64 1.67 -16.45
N MET A 152 -10.39 1.43 -16.05
CA MET A 152 -9.57 0.31 -16.48
C MET A 152 -9.37 -0.75 -15.41
N SER A 153 -9.45 -0.36 -14.14
CA SER A 153 -9.16 -1.26 -13.01
C SER A 153 -9.92 -0.85 -11.76
N VAL A 154 -9.90 -1.72 -10.76
CA VAL A 154 -10.44 -1.45 -9.42
C VAL A 154 -9.29 -1.49 -8.42
N PRO A 155 -9.20 -0.56 -7.46
CA PRO A 155 -8.19 -0.58 -6.42
C PRO A 155 -8.29 -1.85 -5.56
N ILE A 156 -7.14 -2.41 -5.23
CA ILE A 156 -7.02 -3.60 -4.36
C ILE A 156 -6.41 -3.23 -3.01
N SER A 157 -5.37 -2.39 -3.01
CA SER A 157 -4.73 -1.99 -1.76
C SER A 157 -4.03 -0.64 -1.92
N PRO A 158 -4.40 0.39 -1.12
CA PRO A 158 -3.82 1.74 -1.20
C PRO A 158 -2.55 1.81 -0.35
N LEU A 159 -1.48 1.16 -0.78
CA LEU A 159 -0.25 1.11 0.01
C LEU A 159 0.54 2.41 -0.13
N ILE A 160 0.80 3.02 1.01
CA ILE A 160 1.77 4.10 1.21
C ILE A 160 2.63 3.79 2.43
N PRO A 161 3.83 4.37 2.57
CA PRO A 161 4.58 4.29 3.81
C PRO A 161 3.91 5.11 4.91
N LEU A 162 3.97 4.58 6.14
CA LEU A 162 3.73 5.31 7.38
C LEU A 162 5.02 5.28 8.22
N LEU A 163 5.13 6.21 9.15
CA LEU A 163 6.12 6.12 10.21
C LEU A 163 5.60 5.16 11.29
N TYR A 164 6.37 4.11 11.57
CA TYR A 164 6.18 3.22 12.71
C TYR A 164 7.20 3.60 13.78
N TYR A 165 6.76 3.79 15.00
CA TYR A 165 7.64 4.14 16.09
C TYR A 165 7.31 3.38 17.38
N ARG A 166 8.29 3.20 18.24
CA ARG A 166 8.15 2.53 19.54
C ARG A 166 7.48 3.47 20.55
N GLY A 167 6.15 3.37 20.64
CA GLY A 167 5.33 4.18 21.54
C GLY A 167 5.69 4.02 23.02
N ASP A 168 6.13 2.83 23.44
CA ASP A 168 6.61 2.56 24.79
C ASP A 168 7.89 3.37 25.10
N LEU A 169 8.85 3.42 24.17
CA LEU A 169 10.07 4.20 24.33
C LEU A 169 9.79 5.71 24.29
N TYR A 170 8.82 6.13 23.49
CA TYR A 170 8.39 7.52 23.44
C TYR A 170 7.78 7.97 24.76
N LYS A 171 6.92 7.13 25.38
CA LYS A 171 6.34 7.38 26.69
C LYS A 171 7.43 7.48 27.78
N GLU A 172 8.39 6.54 27.78
CA GLU A 172 9.50 6.53 28.73
C GLU A 172 10.39 7.78 28.60
N ALA A 173 10.66 8.22 27.36
CA ALA A 173 11.52 9.36 27.07
C ALA A 173 10.83 10.72 27.09
N GLY A 174 9.49 10.77 27.29
CA GLY A 174 8.69 11.99 27.24
C GLY A 174 8.62 12.63 25.84
N LEU A 175 8.65 11.80 24.78
CA LEU A 175 8.63 12.24 23.38
C LEU A 175 7.20 12.28 22.83
N LYS A 176 7.00 13.10 21.79
CA LYS A 176 5.78 13.12 20.95
C LYS A 176 6.08 12.54 19.59
N ALA A 177 5.06 12.02 18.89
CA ALA A 177 5.18 11.60 17.51
C ALA A 177 5.75 12.76 16.67
N PRO A 178 6.77 12.50 15.83
CA PRO A 178 7.40 13.57 15.05
C PRO A 178 6.51 13.95 13.86
N GLU A 179 6.28 15.24 13.69
CA GLU A 179 5.63 15.82 12.51
C GLU A 179 6.65 16.25 11.47
N THR A 180 7.85 16.65 11.93
CA THR A 180 8.92 17.13 11.06
C THR A 180 10.11 16.18 11.03
N PHE A 181 10.92 16.28 9.95
CA PHE A 181 12.18 15.54 9.86
C PHE A 181 13.18 15.95 10.95
N ALA A 182 13.17 17.20 11.38
CA ALA A 182 14.01 17.65 12.50
C ALA A 182 13.66 16.94 13.80
N GLU A 183 12.37 16.79 14.10
CA GLU A 183 11.88 16.05 15.27
C GLU A 183 12.18 14.55 15.14
N LEU A 184 11.98 13.95 13.95
CA LEU A 184 12.35 12.55 13.72
C LEU A 184 13.84 12.32 13.97
N GLU A 185 14.72 13.19 13.47
CA GLU A 185 16.17 13.09 13.66
C GLU A 185 16.54 13.19 15.14
N ALA A 186 15.99 14.17 15.86
CA ALA A 186 16.22 14.35 17.28
C ALA A 186 15.76 13.13 18.10
N ASN A 187 14.57 12.61 17.81
CA ASN A 187 14.01 11.43 18.46
C ASN A 187 14.82 10.17 18.14
N ALA A 188 15.22 9.99 16.88
CA ALA A 188 16.04 8.86 16.45
C ALA A 188 17.40 8.86 17.18
N LYS A 189 18.10 10.00 17.22
CA LYS A 189 19.37 10.13 17.95
C LYS A 189 19.22 9.84 19.45
N LYS A 190 18.17 10.37 20.09
CA LYS A 190 17.88 10.15 21.51
C LYS A 190 17.62 8.68 21.85
N LEU A 191 16.96 7.95 20.95
CA LEU A 191 16.61 6.54 21.14
C LEU A 191 17.65 5.56 20.59
N HIS A 192 18.72 6.06 19.93
CA HIS A 192 19.80 5.24 19.39
C HIS A 192 20.70 4.69 20.50
N LYS A 193 20.77 3.35 20.63
CA LYS A 193 21.57 2.63 21.61
C LYS A 193 22.19 1.36 20.98
N PRO A 194 23.10 1.51 20.00
CA PRO A 194 23.70 0.37 19.32
C PRO A 194 24.56 -0.48 20.27
N PRO A 195 24.69 -1.78 20.05
CA PRO A 195 24.04 -2.56 19.01
C PRO A 195 22.63 -3.05 19.38
N SER A 196 22.14 -2.71 20.59
CA SER A 196 20.85 -3.22 21.10
C SER A 196 19.66 -2.62 20.38
N ARG A 197 19.75 -1.36 19.94
CA ARG A 197 18.68 -0.66 19.22
C ARG A 197 19.23 0.46 18.36
N TYR A 198 18.72 0.55 17.13
CA TYR A 198 18.98 1.65 16.20
C TYR A 198 17.87 2.69 16.28
N GLY A 199 18.21 3.95 16.18
CA GLY A 199 17.24 5.07 16.21
C GLY A 199 16.27 5.00 15.05
N ILE A 200 16.76 4.69 13.84
CA ILE A 200 15.96 4.44 12.66
C ILE A 200 16.57 3.28 11.86
N VAL A 201 15.74 2.48 11.21
CA VAL A 201 16.20 1.48 10.24
C VAL A 201 15.51 1.77 8.90
N GLN A 202 16.33 1.93 7.86
CA GLN A 202 15.91 2.33 6.51
C GLN A 202 16.36 1.28 5.50
N ARG A 203 15.69 1.20 4.35
CA ARG A 203 16.17 0.43 3.21
C ARG A 203 17.34 1.14 2.57
N GLY A 204 18.29 0.41 2.08
CA GLY A 204 19.38 0.96 1.28
C GLY A 204 19.80 0.01 0.17
N ALA A 205 19.29 -1.22 0.20
CA ALA A 205 19.56 -2.23 -0.82
C ALA A 205 18.99 -1.81 -2.18
N ARG A 206 19.73 -2.15 -3.24
CA ARG A 206 19.25 -2.05 -4.61
C ARG A 206 18.30 -3.21 -4.90
N GLY A 207 17.10 -2.93 -5.40
CA GLY A 207 16.10 -3.95 -5.75
C GLY A 207 15.03 -3.40 -6.68
N PRO A 208 13.95 -4.13 -6.90
CA PRO A 208 12.80 -3.61 -7.65
C PRO A 208 11.96 -2.68 -6.76
N ALA A 209 12.21 -1.38 -6.79
CA ALA A 209 11.59 -0.34 -5.96
C ALA A 209 11.85 -0.56 -4.44
N THR A 210 13.11 -0.71 -4.07
CA THR A 210 13.56 -0.91 -2.67
C THR A 210 13.99 0.41 -2.05
N VAL A 211 15.21 0.87 -2.30
CA VAL A 211 15.73 2.12 -1.74
C VAL A 211 15.00 3.35 -2.29
N SER A 212 14.57 3.33 -3.55
CA SER A 212 13.83 4.45 -4.13
C SER A 212 12.49 4.67 -3.43
N TYR A 213 11.74 3.60 -3.16
CA TYR A 213 10.46 3.70 -2.46
C TYR A 213 10.61 4.23 -1.02
N ASP A 214 11.69 3.87 -0.34
CA ASP A 214 12.01 4.37 1.01
C ASP A 214 12.43 5.85 0.98
N PHE A 215 13.03 6.30 -0.12
CA PHE A 215 13.50 7.68 -0.30
C PHE A 215 12.37 8.67 -0.66
N TYR A 216 11.28 8.24 -1.31
CA TYR A 216 10.22 9.15 -1.76
C TYR A 216 9.59 10.01 -0.67
N PRO A 217 9.27 9.53 0.55
CA PRO A 217 8.76 10.38 1.61
C PRO A 217 9.70 11.54 1.95
N TYR A 218 11.01 11.31 1.87
CA TYR A 218 12.00 12.37 2.09
C TYR A 218 12.03 13.34 0.91
N LEU A 219 12.13 12.83 -0.33
CA LEU A 219 12.18 13.67 -1.53
C LEU A 219 10.98 14.62 -1.58
N TYR A 220 9.77 14.10 -1.48
CA TYR A 220 8.56 14.90 -1.57
C TYR A 220 8.29 15.71 -0.30
N GLY A 221 8.62 15.17 0.88
CA GLY A 221 8.50 15.87 2.16
C GLY A 221 9.46 17.06 2.32
N PHE A 222 10.54 17.13 1.54
CA PHE A 222 11.39 18.32 1.40
C PHE A 222 10.99 19.22 0.22
N GLY A 223 9.87 18.94 -0.45
CA GLY A 223 9.37 19.72 -1.58
C GLY A 223 10.09 19.45 -2.90
N GLY A 224 10.86 18.34 -2.99
CA GLY A 224 11.47 17.88 -4.22
C GLY A 224 10.52 17.05 -5.09
N GLY A 225 11.04 16.51 -6.18
CA GLY A 225 10.33 15.63 -7.10
C GLY A 225 11.25 15.10 -8.20
N ILE A 226 10.82 14.04 -8.88
CA ILE A 226 11.57 13.50 -10.01
C ILE A 226 11.39 14.38 -11.24
N PHE A 227 10.14 14.77 -11.50
CA PHE A 227 9.73 15.58 -12.65
C PHE A 227 9.03 16.86 -12.20
N LYS A 228 9.05 17.87 -13.04
CA LYS A 228 8.44 19.17 -12.75
C LYS A 228 6.92 19.10 -12.64
N ASN A 229 6.24 18.49 -13.61
CA ASN A 229 4.79 18.31 -13.57
C ASN A 229 4.34 17.22 -14.55
N GLN A 230 4.52 15.95 -14.16
CA GLN A 230 4.13 14.82 -15.01
C GLN A 230 2.62 14.77 -15.31
N ALA A 231 1.77 15.23 -14.40
CA ALA A 231 0.32 15.27 -14.61
C ALA A 231 -0.08 16.24 -15.74
N ALA A 232 0.73 17.28 -15.98
CA ALA A 232 0.59 18.20 -17.11
C ALA A 232 1.43 17.78 -18.34
N GLY A 233 2.08 16.61 -18.30
CA GLY A 233 2.95 16.13 -19.38
C GLY A 233 4.32 16.83 -19.45
N ASP A 234 4.71 17.57 -18.41
CA ASP A 234 6.05 18.17 -18.29
C ASP A 234 6.98 17.24 -17.51
N TYR A 235 7.77 16.47 -18.24
CA TYR A 235 8.75 15.52 -17.71
C TYR A 235 10.16 16.12 -17.58
N THR A 236 10.26 17.45 -17.43
CA THR A 236 11.54 18.08 -17.06
C THR A 236 12.05 17.49 -15.76
N VAL A 237 13.24 16.91 -15.80
CA VAL A 237 13.84 16.25 -14.62
C VAL A 237 14.29 17.29 -13.62
N THR A 238 13.77 17.21 -12.39
CA THR A 238 14.05 18.16 -11.30
C THR A 238 14.67 17.50 -10.08
N LEU A 239 14.96 16.20 -10.15
CA LEU A 239 15.52 15.42 -9.05
C LEU A 239 16.80 16.06 -8.46
N ASN A 240 17.64 16.64 -9.32
CA ASN A 240 18.89 17.28 -8.96
C ASN A 240 18.72 18.80 -8.68
N ASN A 241 17.74 19.14 -7.85
CA ASN A 241 17.59 20.51 -7.30
C ASN A 241 18.02 20.55 -5.83
N GLU A 242 18.00 21.74 -5.21
CA GLU A 242 18.38 21.91 -3.80
C GLU A 242 17.47 21.12 -2.83
N ALA A 243 16.17 20.96 -3.14
CA ALA A 243 15.27 20.15 -2.34
C ALA A 243 15.65 18.66 -2.41
N GLY A 244 15.95 18.15 -3.63
CA GLY A 244 16.45 16.79 -3.83
C GLY A 244 17.78 16.55 -3.10
N ARG A 245 18.71 17.53 -3.15
CA ARG A 245 19.97 17.48 -2.42
C ARG A 245 19.74 17.42 -0.90
N THR A 246 18.93 18.32 -0.38
CA THR A 246 18.61 18.38 1.06
C THR A 246 17.97 17.06 1.53
N ALA A 247 17.06 16.49 0.74
CA ALA A 247 16.43 15.23 1.04
C ALA A 247 17.42 14.07 1.08
N LEU A 248 18.33 13.98 0.09
CA LEU A 248 19.30 12.89 0.05
C LEU A 248 20.37 13.06 1.13
N ASP A 249 20.85 14.28 1.35
CA ASP A 249 21.79 14.57 2.45
C ASP A 249 21.19 14.20 3.81
N TYR A 250 19.91 14.50 4.04
CA TYR A 250 19.22 14.11 5.25
C TYR A 250 19.12 12.58 5.38
N TYR A 251 18.70 11.89 4.30
CA TYR A 251 18.56 10.44 4.27
C TYR A 251 19.89 9.73 4.63
N LEU A 252 20.98 10.19 4.04
CA LEU A 252 22.32 9.66 4.30
C LEU A 252 22.80 9.98 5.71
N ARG A 253 22.56 11.20 6.20
CA ARG A 253 22.98 11.64 7.53
C ARG A 253 22.28 10.87 8.64
N ILE A 254 20.96 10.74 8.60
CA ILE A 254 20.21 10.02 9.64
C ILE A 254 20.54 8.52 9.63
N ALA A 255 20.79 7.93 8.46
CA ALA A 255 21.27 6.56 8.33
C ALA A 255 22.66 6.37 9.00
N LYS A 256 23.56 7.34 8.83
CA LYS A 256 24.90 7.31 9.42
C LYS A 256 24.90 7.56 10.92
N GLU A 257 24.09 8.51 11.41
CA GLU A 257 24.16 9.00 12.79
C GLU A 257 23.25 8.22 13.76
N ALA A 258 22.17 7.65 13.27
CA ALA A 258 21.20 6.93 14.09
C ALA A 258 20.68 5.63 13.45
N GLY A 259 21.18 5.24 12.29
CA GLY A 259 20.72 4.11 11.52
C GLY A 259 21.44 2.79 11.82
N HIS A 260 21.04 1.77 11.06
CA HIS A 260 21.66 0.45 11.08
C HIS A 260 22.98 0.46 10.26
N PRO A 261 24.09 -0.14 10.74
CA PRO A 261 25.37 -0.09 10.04
C PRO A 261 25.36 -0.75 8.65
N GLN A 262 24.44 -1.67 8.41
CA GLN A 262 24.29 -2.35 7.14
C GLN A 262 23.15 -1.77 6.26
N THR A 263 22.77 -0.51 6.47
CA THR A 263 21.65 0.12 5.75
C THR A 263 21.72 -0.12 4.24
N ALA A 264 22.91 -0.05 3.61
CA ALA A 264 23.10 -0.24 2.17
C ALA A 264 22.67 -1.62 1.62
N SER A 265 22.50 -2.61 2.50
CA SER A 265 22.08 -3.98 2.14
C SER A 265 20.71 -4.39 2.67
N LEU A 266 20.03 -3.51 3.41
CA LEU A 266 18.72 -3.83 3.97
C LEU A 266 17.60 -3.63 2.95
N GLU A 267 16.78 -4.65 2.80
CA GLU A 267 15.52 -4.64 2.07
C GLU A 267 14.33 -4.45 3.03
N GLN A 268 13.10 -4.49 2.49
CA GLN A 268 11.88 -4.28 3.28
C GLN A 268 11.73 -5.31 4.41
N ALA A 269 12.04 -6.57 4.14
CA ALA A 269 11.86 -7.65 5.12
C ALA A 269 12.75 -7.45 6.34
N GLU A 270 14.02 -7.09 6.13
CA GLU A 270 14.98 -6.85 7.21
C GLU A 270 14.63 -5.60 8.01
N VAL A 271 14.15 -4.52 7.35
CA VAL A 271 13.68 -3.32 8.04
C VAL A 271 12.50 -3.64 8.96
N ILE A 272 11.50 -4.37 8.46
CA ILE A 272 10.36 -4.83 9.26
C ILE A 272 10.85 -5.74 10.41
N GLN A 273 11.74 -6.68 10.14
CA GLN A 273 12.27 -7.61 11.15
C GLN A 273 13.02 -6.88 12.28
N ASN A 274 13.73 -5.79 11.98
CA ASN A 274 14.37 -4.97 13.01
C ASN A 274 13.34 -4.33 13.97
N MET A 275 12.18 -3.91 13.47
CA MET A 275 11.10 -3.43 14.34
C MET A 275 10.47 -4.58 15.15
N LEU A 276 10.15 -5.68 14.51
CA LEU A 276 9.53 -6.84 15.15
C LEU A 276 10.38 -7.40 16.31
N THR A 277 11.71 -7.38 16.17
CA THR A 277 12.66 -7.83 17.21
C THR A 277 13.02 -6.75 18.24
N GLY A 278 12.44 -5.54 18.12
CA GLY A 278 12.72 -4.43 19.04
C GLY A 278 14.04 -3.71 18.79
N LYS A 279 14.77 -4.04 17.71
CA LYS A 279 16.03 -3.43 17.33
C LYS A 279 15.91 -2.08 16.61
N ALA A 280 14.71 -1.67 16.20
CA ALA A 280 14.45 -0.36 15.63
C ALA A 280 13.57 0.47 16.57
N ALA A 281 13.88 1.76 16.76
CA ALA A 281 12.97 2.72 17.39
C ALA A 281 11.99 3.30 16.36
N HIS A 282 12.43 3.47 15.12
CA HIS A 282 11.63 3.96 13.99
C HIS A 282 11.92 3.15 12.73
N ILE A 283 10.88 2.95 11.91
CA ILE A 283 10.96 2.55 10.51
C ILE A 283 9.92 3.33 9.71
N MET A 284 10.18 3.60 8.43
CA MET A 284 9.17 4.05 7.48
C MET A 284 8.97 2.96 6.44
N VAL A 285 7.84 2.28 6.46
CA VAL A 285 7.54 1.16 5.57
C VAL A 285 6.07 1.17 5.15
N VAL A 286 5.75 0.36 4.14
CA VAL A 286 4.37 0.18 3.69
C VAL A 286 3.43 -0.15 4.84
N VAL A 287 2.26 0.50 4.84
CA VAL A 287 1.27 0.34 5.89
C VAL A 287 0.86 -1.12 6.12
N SER A 288 0.91 -1.98 5.11
CA SER A 288 0.52 -3.40 5.24
C SER A 288 1.38 -4.23 6.20
N ALA A 289 2.54 -3.73 6.65
CA ALA A 289 3.33 -4.37 7.69
C ALA A 289 2.68 -4.27 9.10
N TRP A 290 1.64 -3.45 9.26
CA TRP A 290 0.98 -3.23 10.55
C TRP A 290 0.52 -4.53 11.24
N SER A 291 -0.02 -5.46 10.45
CA SER A 291 -0.60 -6.70 10.98
C SER A 291 0.43 -7.61 11.66
N GLN A 292 1.71 -7.45 11.34
CA GLN A 292 2.80 -8.20 11.94
C GLN A 292 3.26 -7.61 13.29
N MET A 293 3.00 -6.32 13.54
CA MET A 293 3.50 -5.62 14.74
C MET A 293 2.86 -6.14 16.02
N ASP A 294 1.59 -6.51 15.95
CA ASP A 294 0.80 -7.02 17.09
C ASP A 294 0.53 -8.54 17.00
N ASP A 295 1.23 -9.24 16.11
CA ASP A 295 1.18 -10.70 16.00
C ASP A 295 2.15 -11.32 17.04
N PRO A 296 1.68 -12.00 18.10
CA PRO A 296 2.53 -12.53 19.15
C PRO A 296 3.48 -13.63 18.67
N ASP A 297 3.17 -14.28 17.55
CA ASP A 297 4.03 -15.33 16.97
C ASP A 297 5.20 -14.73 16.15
N LYS A 298 5.13 -13.43 15.80
CA LYS A 298 6.12 -12.74 14.95
C LYS A 298 6.85 -11.59 15.64
N SER A 299 6.22 -10.97 16.64
CA SER A 299 6.65 -9.69 17.20
C SER A 299 6.99 -9.77 18.69
N ALA A 300 8.17 -9.30 19.06
CA ALA A 300 8.55 -9.04 20.44
C ALA A 300 8.06 -7.67 20.95
N VAL A 301 7.40 -6.88 20.09
CA VAL A 301 6.97 -5.52 20.38
C VAL A 301 5.44 -5.36 20.27
N VAL A 302 4.70 -6.43 20.54
CA VAL A 302 3.21 -6.41 20.58
C VAL A 302 2.72 -5.26 21.42
N ASP A 303 1.73 -4.51 20.92
CA ASP A 303 1.14 -3.31 21.55
C ASP A 303 2.11 -2.14 21.84
N LYS A 304 3.37 -2.21 21.39
CA LYS A 304 4.40 -1.18 21.63
C LYS A 304 4.66 -0.27 20.43
N VAL A 305 4.17 -0.65 19.24
CA VAL A 305 4.36 0.14 18.02
C VAL A 305 3.18 1.06 17.82
N GLU A 306 3.46 2.32 17.52
CA GLU A 306 2.50 3.35 17.10
C GLU A 306 2.78 3.75 15.66
N PHE A 307 1.81 4.45 15.07
CA PHE A 307 1.83 4.85 13.67
C PHE A 307 1.62 6.36 13.56
N ALA A 308 2.33 7.00 12.65
CA ALA A 308 2.13 8.39 12.29
C ALA A 308 2.25 8.57 10.78
N VAL A 309 1.75 9.70 10.29
CA VAL A 309 2.04 10.19 8.93
C VAL A 309 3.55 10.33 8.76
N THR A 310 4.08 10.11 7.56
CA THR A 310 5.51 10.34 7.29
C THR A 310 5.86 11.81 7.52
N PRO A 311 6.95 12.13 8.24
CA PRO A 311 7.34 13.50 8.52
C PRO A 311 7.65 14.31 7.26
N HIS A 312 7.67 15.64 7.41
CA HIS A 312 8.01 16.58 6.35
C HIS A 312 8.97 17.68 6.86
N ALA A 313 9.55 18.45 5.95
CA ALA A 313 10.29 19.64 6.34
C ALA A 313 9.31 20.76 6.72
N GLU A 314 9.77 21.71 7.54
CA GLU A 314 8.99 22.88 7.94
C GLU A 314 8.56 23.69 6.69
N GLY A 315 7.28 24.05 6.64
CA GLY A 315 6.70 24.76 5.50
C GLY A 315 6.26 23.87 4.32
N PHE A 316 6.45 22.57 4.42
CA PHE A 316 5.99 21.57 3.44
C PHE A 316 4.92 20.64 4.04
N SER A 317 4.40 19.75 3.23
CA SER A 317 3.49 18.69 3.66
C SER A 317 4.13 17.31 3.47
N THR A 318 3.56 16.30 4.14
CA THR A 318 3.94 14.91 3.86
C THR A 318 3.75 14.58 2.38
N GLY A 319 4.58 13.69 1.84
CA GLY A 319 4.54 13.26 0.44
C GLY A 319 4.88 11.76 0.30
N PRO A 320 4.10 10.85 0.89
CA PRO A 320 4.37 9.43 0.75
C PRO A 320 4.16 8.99 -0.70
N GLY A 321 5.08 8.18 -1.23
CA GLY A 321 4.93 7.60 -2.56
C GLY A 321 3.83 6.55 -2.59
N LEU A 322 2.98 6.58 -3.62
CA LEU A 322 1.98 5.55 -3.85
C LEU A 322 2.64 4.25 -4.32
N GLY A 323 2.54 3.20 -3.51
CA GLY A 323 2.92 1.82 -3.83
C GLY A 323 1.69 0.92 -3.96
N HIS A 324 0.59 1.48 -4.43
CA HIS A 324 -0.73 0.84 -4.47
C HIS A 324 -0.82 -0.30 -5.50
N TRP A 325 -1.88 -1.10 -5.33
CA TRP A 325 -2.17 -2.24 -6.18
C TRP A 325 -3.57 -2.12 -6.77
N LEU A 326 -3.69 -2.43 -8.07
CA LEU A 326 -4.91 -2.37 -8.85
C LEU A 326 -5.22 -3.73 -9.48
N GLY A 327 -6.49 -4.11 -9.51
CA GLY A 327 -6.98 -5.26 -10.26
C GLY A 327 -7.44 -4.84 -11.65
N GLY A 328 -6.70 -5.22 -12.67
CA GLY A 328 -7.04 -5.02 -14.09
C GLY A 328 -7.42 -6.34 -14.76
N ILE A 329 -8.46 -6.33 -15.59
CA ILE A 329 -8.92 -7.51 -16.31
C ILE A 329 -8.14 -7.63 -17.62
N ALA A 330 -7.51 -8.77 -17.87
CA ALA A 330 -6.72 -8.98 -19.08
C ALA A 330 -7.60 -8.94 -20.33
N ARG A 331 -7.13 -8.22 -21.39
CA ARG A 331 -7.91 -8.10 -22.63
C ARG A 331 -7.98 -9.38 -23.42
N ASN A 332 -6.92 -10.18 -23.42
CA ASN A 332 -6.74 -11.36 -24.27
C ASN A 332 -7.23 -12.68 -23.65
N VAL A 333 -8.23 -12.60 -22.75
CA VAL A 333 -8.91 -13.77 -22.18
C VAL A 333 -10.37 -13.83 -22.68
N PRO A 334 -11.02 -15.03 -22.66
CA PRO A 334 -12.44 -15.18 -23.07
C PRO A 334 -13.39 -14.33 -22.23
N ASP A 335 -14.54 -13.96 -22.81
CA ASP A 335 -15.50 -13.04 -22.19
C ASP A 335 -16.17 -13.61 -20.92
N ASP A 336 -16.34 -14.91 -20.82
CA ASP A 336 -16.84 -15.57 -19.60
C ASP A 336 -15.84 -15.42 -18.44
N ARG A 337 -14.55 -15.54 -18.71
CA ARG A 337 -13.47 -15.32 -17.74
C ARG A 337 -13.32 -13.84 -17.37
N LYS A 338 -13.51 -12.91 -18.33
CA LYS A 338 -13.58 -11.45 -18.03
C LYS A 338 -14.73 -11.14 -17.08
N ARG A 339 -15.90 -11.75 -17.30
CA ARG A 339 -17.05 -11.61 -16.39
C ARG A 339 -16.74 -12.15 -14.99
N SER A 340 -16.07 -13.28 -14.88
CA SER A 340 -15.64 -13.85 -13.58
C SER A 340 -14.77 -12.88 -12.81
N ALA A 341 -13.76 -12.29 -13.46
CA ALA A 341 -12.87 -11.30 -12.87
C ALA A 341 -13.64 -10.04 -12.44
N LEU A 342 -14.61 -9.57 -13.26
CA LEU A 342 -15.42 -8.41 -12.94
C LEU A 342 -16.34 -8.66 -11.73
N GLU A 343 -16.93 -9.85 -11.60
CA GLU A 343 -17.76 -10.20 -10.44
C GLU A 343 -16.95 -10.26 -9.15
N PHE A 344 -15.72 -10.76 -9.19
CA PHE A 344 -14.82 -10.67 -8.04
C PHE A 344 -14.54 -9.21 -7.67
N LEU A 345 -14.20 -8.34 -8.62
CA LEU A 345 -13.93 -6.92 -8.37
C LEU A 345 -15.18 -6.18 -7.86
N ARG A 346 -16.38 -6.55 -8.36
CA ARG A 346 -17.66 -6.03 -7.88
C ARG A 346 -17.91 -6.38 -6.42
N TRP A 347 -17.71 -7.64 -6.07
CA TRP A 347 -17.81 -8.10 -4.68
C TRP A 347 -16.76 -7.44 -3.79
N PHE A 348 -15.50 -7.39 -4.24
CA PHE A 348 -14.38 -6.89 -3.45
C PHE A 348 -14.55 -5.41 -3.02
N GLN A 349 -15.18 -4.57 -3.84
CA GLN A 349 -15.42 -3.16 -3.48
C GLN A 349 -16.59 -2.94 -2.51
N THR A 350 -17.37 -3.97 -2.17
CA THR A 350 -18.48 -3.81 -1.21
C THR A 350 -17.95 -3.50 0.20
N LYS A 351 -18.75 -2.76 0.98
CA LYS A 351 -18.38 -2.41 2.36
C LYS A 351 -18.07 -3.66 3.20
N GLU A 352 -18.86 -4.70 3.05
CA GLU A 352 -18.74 -5.96 3.79
C GLU A 352 -17.42 -6.66 3.47
N ALA A 353 -17.07 -6.78 2.19
CA ALA A 353 -15.81 -7.37 1.74
C ALA A 353 -14.61 -6.53 2.22
N GLN A 354 -14.70 -5.20 2.15
CA GLN A 354 -13.64 -4.30 2.62
C GLN A 354 -13.41 -4.38 4.14
N LEU A 355 -14.47 -4.49 4.93
CA LEU A 355 -14.37 -4.69 6.37
C LEU A 355 -13.82 -6.09 6.70
N ALA A 356 -14.24 -7.13 5.98
CA ALA A 356 -13.69 -8.47 6.15
C ALA A 356 -12.19 -8.51 5.79
N TYR A 357 -11.79 -7.85 4.68
CA TYR A 357 -10.40 -7.69 4.27
C TYR A 357 -9.58 -7.00 5.37
N THR A 358 -10.09 -5.92 5.96
CA THR A 358 -9.45 -5.20 7.07
C THR A 358 -9.23 -6.12 8.29
N LYS A 359 -10.24 -6.90 8.66
CA LYS A 359 -10.20 -7.80 9.83
C LYS A 359 -9.13 -8.89 9.70
N VAL A 360 -8.82 -9.32 8.49
CA VAL A 360 -7.78 -10.33 8.23
C VAL A 360 -6.40 -9.73 7.91
N GLY A 361 -6.22 -8.41 8.07
CA GLY A 361 -4.94 -7.72 7.95
C GLY A 361 -4.76 -6.90 6.68
N GLY A 362 -5.79 -6.81 5.83
CA GLY A 362 -5.78 -6.01 4.60
C GLY A 362 -5.89 -4.52 4.84
N ILE A 363 -5.59 -3.76 3.80
CA ILE A 363 -5.72 -2.30 3.78
C ILE A 363 -6.91 -1.94 2.89
N PRO A 364 -8.03 -1.45 3.45
CA PRO A 364 -9.23 -1.20 2.67
C PRO A 364 -9.04 -0.05 1.69
N VAL A 365 -9.66 -0.15 0.53
CA VAL A 365 -9.68 0.89 -0.50
C VAL A 365 -10.88 1.84 -0.37
N SER A 366 -11.81 1.55 0.53
CA SER A 366 -13.03 2.34 0.74
C SER A 366 -12.87 3.32 1.89
N ALA A 367 -13.13 4.60 1.65
CA ALA A 367 -13.17 5.65 2.67
C ALA A 367 -14.19 5.36 3.78
N ALA A 368 -15.27 4.62 3.49
CA ALA A 368 -16.25 4.18 4.47
C ALA A 368 -15.64 3.29 5.56
N SER A 369 -14.64 2.47 5.22
CA SER A 369 -13.94 1.61 6.19
C SER A 369 -13.19 2.41 7.25
N TYR A 370 -12.64 3.55 6.90
CA TYR A 370 -11.90 4.44 7.83
C TYR A 370 -12.84 5.24 8.76
N ARG A 371 -14.12 5.31 8.41
CA ARG A 371 -15.19 5.93 9.24
C ARG A 371 -15.97 4.90 10.05
N ASP A 372 -15.73 3.61 9.84
CA ASP A 372 -16.37 2.52 10.58
C ASP A 372 -15.88 2.49 12.04
N PRO A 373 -16.73 2.12 13.02
CA PRO A 373 -16.32 1.98 14.42
C PRO A 373 -15.07 1.12 14.66
N ILE A 374 -14.79 0.15 13.80
CA ILE A 374 -13.58 -0.69 13.87
C ILE A 374 -12.29 0.16 13.87
N ALA A 375 -12.28 1.32 13.18
CA ALA A 375 -11.13 2.21 13.12
C ALA A 375 -10.76 2.83 14.49
N GLN A 376 -11.66 2.77 15.46
CA GLN A 376 -11.42 3.26 16.85
C GLN A 376 -10.81 2.18 17.75
N GLU A 377 -10.77 0.92 17.31
CA GLU A 377 -10.17 -0.16 18.09
C GLU A 377 -8.65 -0.02 18.10
N ARG A 378 -8.01 -0.33 19.24
CA ARG A 378 -6.55 -0.26 19.41
C ARG A 378 -5.76 -0.97 18.31
N ARG A 379 -6.25 -2.11 17.86
CA ARG A 379 -5.63 -2.91 16.78
C ARG A 379 -5.53 -2.14 15.47
N TYR A 380 -6.48 -1.23 15.19
CA TYR A 380 -6.57 -0.49 13.92
C TYR A 380 -6.08 0.97 14.03
N ARG A 381 -5.25 1.29 15.04
CA ARG A 381 -4.67 2.62 15.28
C ARG A 381 -3.88 3.21 14.10
N TRP A 382 -3.49 2.37 13.15
CA TRP A 382 -2.85 2.76 11.89
C TRP A 382 -3.83 3.43 10.90
N MET A 383 -5.14 3.18 11.02
CA MET A 383 -6.14 3.67 10.06
C MET A 383 -6.24 5.19 10.06
N LYS A 384 -6.18 5.82 11.22
CA LYS A 384 -6.24 7.28 11.33
C LYS A 384 -5.07 7.95 10.57
N PRO A 385 -3.79 7.68 10.88
CA PRO A 385 -2.69 8.30 10.14
C PRO A 385 -2.66 7.90 8.66
N LEU A 386 -3.15 6.72 8.28
CA LEU A 386 -3.28 6.36 6.87
C LEU A 386 -4.32 7.23 6.17
N GLY A 387 -5.51 7.40 6.77
CA GLY A 387 -6.56 8.26 6.22
C GLY A 387 -6.12 9.72 6.06
N GLU A 388 -5.29 10.21 6.98
CA GLU A 388 -4.69 11.55 6.91
C GLU A 388 -3.62 11.66 5.82
N ALA A 389 -2.83 10.61 5.58
CA ALA A 389 -1.74 10.61 4.61
C ALA A 389 -2.18 10.37 3.15
N LEU A 390 -3.25 9.59 2.92
CA LEU A 390 -3.70 9.22 1.57
C LEU A 390 -3.97 10.40 0.63
N PRO A 391 -4.58 11.53 1.07
CA PRO A 391 -4.78 12.70 0.22
C PRO A 391 -3.48 13.38 -0.24
N HIS A 392 -2.36 13.14 0.44
CA HIS A 392 -1.05 13.70 0.14
C HIS A 392 -0.13 12.72 -0.61
N ALA A 393 -0.63 11.53 -0.90
CA ALA A 393 0.15 10.49 -1.56
C ALA A 393 0.44 10.86 -3.02
N VAL A 394 1.69 10.65 -3.45
CA VAL A 394 2.18 11.05 -4.77
C VAL A 394 2.20 9.85 -5.70
N ASN A 395 1.50 9.94 -6.82
CA ASN A 395 1.62 8.98 -7.91
C ASN A 395 2.86 9.32 -8.75
N ILE A 396 3.91 8.53 -8.55
CA ILE A 396 5.25 8.80 -9.10
C ILE A 396 5.36 8.36 -10.56
N TYR A 397 4.58 7.34 -10.98
CA TYR A 397 4.81 6.61 -12.21
C TYR A 397 3.58 6.63 -13.13
N GLN A 398 3.44 7.69 -13.92
CA GLN A 398 2.33 7.84 -14.88
C GLN A 398 2.79 7.62 -16.34
N PHE A 399 3.87 6.88 -16.55
CA PHE A 399 4.50 6.66 -17.86
C PHE A 399 5.04 5.22 -18.00
N PRO A 400 5.06 4.65 -19.22
CA PRO A 400 5.45 3.24 -19.45
C PRO A 400 6.88 2.88 -19.06
N GLU A 401 7.80 3.84 -19.12
CA GLU A 401 9.23 3.64 -18.81
C GLU A 401 9.55 3.65 -17.31
N ALA A 402 8.53 3.58 -16.45
CA ALA A 402 8.70 3.63 -15.00
C ALA A 402 9.73 2.61 -14.47
N SER A 403 9.75 1.39 -15.01
CA SER A 403 10.72 0.36 -14.59
C SER A 403 12.18 0.76 -14.92
N GLU A 404 12.44 1.47 -16.02
CA GLU A 404 13.78 1.98 -16.36
C GLU A 404 14.18 3.10 -15.38
N VAL A 405 13.27 4.04 -15.09
CA VAL A 405 13.51 5.14 -14.15
C VAL A 405 13.74 4.60 -12.73
N ILE A 406 12.94 3.62 -12.29
CA ILE A 406 13.16 2.93 -11.02
C ILE A 406 14.57 2.34 -10.95
N SER A 407 15.00 1.63 -11.98
CA SER A 407 16.34 1.00 -12.00
C SER A 407 17.48 2.02 -11.88
N ILE A 408 17.33 3.20 -12.48
CA ILE A 408 18.29 4.31 -12.37
C ILE A 408 18.32 4.84 -10.92
N LEU A 409 17.16 5.07 -10.33
CA LEU A 409 17.03 5.55 -8.95
C LEU A 409 17.62 4.53 -7.95
N GLU A 410 17.29 3.25 -8.13
CA GLU A 410 17.78 2.16 -7.27
C GLU A 410 19.33 2.09 -7.27
N LEU A 411 19.96 2.20 -8.44
CA LEU A 411 21.41 2.19 -8.53
C LEU A 411 22.03 3.43 -7.90
N GLY A 412 21.56 4.61 -8.26
CA GLY A 412 22.14 5.88 -7.79
C GLY A 412 22.00 6.08 -6.29
N LEU A 413 20.80 5.79 -5.74
CA LEU A 413 20.55 5.90 -4.31
C LEU A 413 21.36 4.86 -3.51
N ASN A 414 21.39 3.59 -3.97
CA ASN A 414 22.20 2.57 -3.28
C ASN A 414 23.69 2.94 -3.23
N GLN A 415 24.25 3.45 -4.34
CA GLN A 415 25.64 3.91 -4.38
C GLN A 415 25.89 5.05 -3.37
N ALA A 416 24.95 5.98 -3.24
CA ALA A 416 25.06 7.05 -2.24
C ALA A 416 24.98 6.50 -0.80
N VAL A 417 24.03 5.59 -0.52
CA VAL A 417 23.90 4.97 0.81
C VAL A 417 25.12 4.12 1.17
N ALA A 418 25.72 3.46 0.19
CA ALA A 418 26.97 2.70 0.37
C ALA A 418 28.22 3.58 0.51
N GLY A 419 28.11 4.91 0.33
CA GLY A 419 29.24 5.83 0.38
C GLY A 419 30.12 5.85 -0.86
N ASN A 420 29.68 5.24 -1.96
CA ASN A 420 30.42 5.17 -3.23
C ASN A 420 30.25 6.44 -4.09
N SER A 421 29.30 7.31 -3.75
CA SER A 421 29.07 8.61 -4.37
C SER A 421 28.53 9.61 -3.37
N THR A 422 28.79 10.91 -3.61
CA THR A 422 28.13 11.98 -2.86
C THR A 422 26.69 12.14 -3.32
N SER A 423 25.85 12.81 -2.53
CA SER A 423 24.47 13.15 -2.91
C SER A 423 24.42 13.92 -4.23
N VAL A 424 25.30 14.90 -4.42
CA VAL A 424 25.40 15.71 -5.65
C VAL A 424 25.75 14.83 -6.86
N GLN A 425 26.76 13.96 -6.74
CA GLN A 425 27.15 13.05 -7.82
C GLN A 425 26.01 12.08 -8.19
N ALA A 426 25.36 11.48 -7.18
CA ALA A 426 24.25 10.56 -7.39
C ALA A 426 23.07 11.24 -8.08
N LEU A 427 22.64 12.42 -7.59
CA LEU A 427 21.51 13.16 -8.14
C LEU A 427 21.76 13.62 -9.59
N ASN A 428 22.94 14.18 -9.87
CA ASN A 428 23.31 14.60 -11.21
C ASN A 428 23.35 13.41 -12.20
N SER A 429 23.93 12.28 -11.78
CA SER A 429 24.00 11.07 -12.59
C SER A 429 22.61 10.48 -12.87
N MET A 430 21.75 10.40 -11.84
CA MET A 430 20.38 9.92 -12.01
C MET A 430 19.57 10.86 -12.92
N ALA A 431 19.67 12.18 -12.74
CA ALA A 431 18.96 13.15 -13.56
C ALA A 431 19.36 13.07 -15.04
N GLU A 432 20.65 12.92 -15.35
CA GLU A 432 21.15 12.73 -16.72
C GLU A 432 20.59 11.46 -17.37
N GLN A 433 20.62 10.34 -16.65
CA GLN A 433 20.13 9.06 -17.18
C GLN A 433 18.60 9.09 -17.38
N ILE A 434 17.84 9.64 -16.42
CA ILE A 434 16.37 9.79 -16.54
C ILE A 434 16.03 10.69 -17.74
N PHE A 435 16.71 11.83 -17.90
CA PHE A 435 16.55 12.68 -19.07
C PHE A 435 16.81 11.93 -20.37
N GLY A 436 17.85 11.08 -20.41
CA GLY A 436 18.17 10.22 -21.55
C GLY A 436 17.04 9.23 -21.90
N VAL A 437 16.36 8.66 -20.88
CA VAL A 437 15.20 7.78 -21.10
C VAL A 437 14.03 8.58 -21.70
N MET A 438 13.67 9.69 -21.08
CA MET A 438 12.51 10.49 -21.49
C MET A 438 12.69 11.12 -22.88
N SER A 439 13.89 11.62 -23.20
CA SER A 439 14.21 12.22 -24.50
C SER A 439 14.08 11.25 -25.65
N LYS A 440 14.49 9.99 -25.48
CA LYS A 440 14.39 8.93 -26.52
C LYS A 440 12.95 8.58 -26.86
N ARG A 441 12.00 8.85 -25.99
CA ARG A 441 10.56 8.55 -26.15
C ARG A 441 9.72 9.75 -26.55
N SER A 442 10.36 10.87 -26.93
CA SER A 442 9.69 12.08 -27.40
C SER A 442 8.74 12.73 -26.36
N TYR A 443 9.02 12.54 -25.07
CA TYR A 443 8.32 13.29 -24.02
C TYR A 443 8.71 14.77 -24.09
N ASN A 444 7.79 15.66 -23.68
CA ASN A 444 8.14 17.03 -23.36
C ASN A 444 9.03 17.02 -22.10
N THR A 445 10.33 17.07 -22.30
CA THR A 445 11.32 16.89 -21.23
C THR A 445 12.47 17.90 -21.34
N GLY A 446 13.11 18.12 -20.23
CA GLY A 446 14.33 18.89 -20.05
C GLY A 446 15.04 18.38 -18.80
N LYS A 447 16.12 19.03 -18.43
CA LYS A 447 16.82 18.77 -17.15
C LYS A 447 17.35 20.07 -16.59
N LEU A 448 17.48 20.11 -15.26
CA LEU A 448 18.17 21.23 -14.60
C LEU A 448 19.69 21.18 -14.86
N PRO A 449 20.39 22.28 -14.71
CA PRO A 449 21.85 22.30 -14.62
C PRO A 449 22.34 21.35 -13.52
N ALA A 450 23.55 20.84 -13.67
CA ALA A 450 24.16 20.03 -12.62
C ALA A 450 24.33 20.85 -11.33
N LEU A 451 24.03 20.20 -10.20
CA LEU A 451 24.40 20.73 -8.87
C LEU A 451 25.93 20.84 -8.77
N LEU A 452 26.41 21.84 -8.04
CA LEU A 452 27.83 22.11 -7.81
C LEU A 452 28.27 21.54 -6.45
#